data_7a76d9bb81d1f088de988ed3856bca06
#
_entry.id   7a76d9bb81d1f088de988ed3856bca06
#
_cell.length_a   1.000
_cell.length_b   1.000
_cell.length_c   1.000
_cell.angle_alpha   90.00
_cell.angle_beta   90.00
_cell.angle_gamma   90.00
#
_symmetry.space_group_name_H-M   'P 1'
#
loop_
_entity.id
_entity.type
_entity.pdbx_description
1 polymer ?
#
loop_
_entity_poly.entity_id
_entity_poly.type
_entity_poly.pdbx_seq_one_letter_code
_entity_poly.pdbx_strand_id
1 'polypeptide(L)'
;MKLINIQLAAACVITASFTAAAQDQLNKEITIEREIVPEVRAAQRPAVFPGQLSFRTEATTLPPHTYTAASRINPEIATLQPTHTQPANPLTPYRGYIDLGYFPTADIGVSAGYAPVSTETTGLNLWAQFNNNHYKSSPLNGMPKGSFSHLKGTIGVGFAHRFGTAGTLSLNTDVAFASFNQPWSVIEKSAYESETPAYDTEAPEVKKQSTFGWNFGAQWEGTASNSLTYHIGAGFNLFNLSKGMELDEEETIAPVHQTGFNLSLGVNEKLGEESSVGLDIDGQFLHYNHFISGLDAAAVEENPEVWLAAPGKTPGIATLNPYYRFGNSTASVKVGALVQFTFNSGKKFHIAPDVLLGINPAAGFGASLRVSGGEKLNSLQELSGFSPYISQMMAYGASHRPITADLALRFGPLSGASITLDLGYAAANDWLLPMAVSNQLLFAPTDLRAMKAGATARWSYRKLLVAEASFSTVFGNEEKRTWIEWRDRARHVASAAVTVSPIDRLSVNLSYELRMKRSMPVAGIFAPDGPESDTEAPQCFNLKDISNLNIGATYRITPALTAFANFDNLLNRRTYLMPLVPARGFSGLFGIGYKF
;
A
#
# COMPACT_ATOMS: atom_id res chain seq x y z
N MET A 1 21.34 15.34 -25.13
CA MET A 1 21.43 14.65 -26.43
C MET A 1 21.90 13.19 -26.35
N LYS A 2 22.81 12.77 -25.45
CA LYS A 2 23.26 11.35 -25.37
C LYS A 2 22.22 10.37 -24.79
N LEU A 3 21.29 10.79 -23.94
CA LEU A 3 20.25 9.93 -23.37
C LEU A 3 19.10 9.60 -24.34
N ILE A 4 18.80 10.50 -25.25
CA ILE A 4 17.75 10.30 -26.26
C ILE A 4 18.16 9.21 -27.26
N ASN A 5 19.46 9.11 -27.56
CA ASN A 5 19.98 8.10 -28.49
C ASN A 5 19.95 6.67 -27.89
N ILE A 6 20.02 6.54 -26.57
CA ILE A 6 19.92 5.22 -25.90
C ILE A 6 18.46 4.74 -25.86
N GLN A 7 17.52 5.63 -25.68
CA GLN A 7 16.10 5.29 -25.69
C GLN A 7 15.60 4.91 -27.10
N LEU A 8 16.11 5.58 -28.15
CA LEU A 8 15.81 5.21 -29.54
C LEU A 8 16.45 3.89 -29.93
N ALA A 9 17.67 3.62 -29.47
CA ALA A 9 18.35 2.35 -29.73
C ALA A 9 17.67 1.16 -29.04
N ALA A 10 17.15 1.32 -27.82
CA ALA A 10 16.38 0.29 -27.12
C ALA A 10 15.03 0.00 -27.82
N ALA A 11 14.36 1.02 -28.32
CA ALA A 11 13.12 0.86 -29.09
C ALA A 11 13.37 0.16 -30.44
N CYS A 12 14.47 0.48 -31.11
CA CYS A 12 14.85 -0.16 -32.38
C CYS A 12 15.28 -1.64 -32.20
N VAL A 13 15.89 -2.00 -31.09
CA VAL A 13 16.26 -3.41 -30.81
C VAL A 13 15.01 -4.26 -30.55
N ILE A 14 14.02 -3.72 -29.86
CA ILE A 14 12.75 -4.43 -29.62
C ILE A 14 11.95 -4.61 -30.92
N THR A 15 11.92 -3.62 -31.80
CA THR A 15 11.22 -3.74 -33.10
C THR A 15 11.97 -4.64 -34.10
N ALA A 16 13.30 -4.66 -34.07
CA ALA A 16 14.09 -5.53 -34.96
C ALA A 16 13.99 -7.02 -34.58
N SER A 17 13.73 -7.35 -33.31
CA SER A 17 13.56 -8.74 -32.83
C SER A 17 12.24 -9.36 -33.27
N PHE A 18 11.20 -8.56 -33.53
CA PHE A 18 9.92 -9.06 -34.01
C PHE A 18 9.85 -9.27 -35.53
N THR A 19 10.69 -8.60 -36.31
CA THR A 19 10.72 -8.77 -37.79
C THR A 19 11.55 -9.97 -38.26
N ALA A 20 12.49 -10.45 -37.43
CA ALA A 20 13.32 -11.62 -37.78
C ALA A 20 12.59 -12.97 -37.63
N ALA A 21 11.53 -13.03 -36.79
CA ALA A 21 10.76 -14.26 -36.59
C ALA A 21 9.62 -14.47 -37.62
N ALA A 22 9.32 -13.47 -38.45
CA ALA A 22 8.20 -13.52 -39.37
C ALA A 22 8.59 -13.97 -40.81
N GLN A 23 9.88 -14.18 -41.11
CA GLN A 23 10.34 -14.46 -42.47
C GLN A 23 10.65 -15.92 -42.77
N ASP A 24 10.53 -16.85 -41.84
CA ASP A 24 10.94 -18.23 -42.04
C ASP A 24 9.79 -19.25 -42.22
N GLN A 25 8.56 -18.80 -42.43
CA GLN A 25 7.39 -19.70 -42.66
C GLN A 25 6.65 -19.52 -43.99
N LEU A 26 7.30 -19.02 -44.99
CA LEU A 26 6.74 -19.02 -46.34
C LEU A 26 7.55 -19.98 -47.22
N ASN A 27 7.24 -21.28 -47.17
CA ASN A 27 7.29 -22.28 -48.25
C ASN A 27 7.39 -23.70 -47.68
N LYS A 28 6.25 -24.27 -47.35
CA LYS A 28 6.06 -25.73 -47.41
C LYS A 28 4.58 -26.02 -47.62
N GLU A 29 4.19 -26.14 -48.88
CA GLU A 29 2.98 -26.87 -49.24
C GLU A 29 3.20 -28.34 -48.94
N ILE A 30 2.45 -28.88 -47.99
CA ILE A 30 2.28 -30.33 -47.82
C ILE A 30 0.80 -30.60 -47.96
N THR A 31 0.42 -31.07 -49.13
CA THR A 31 -0.91 -31.63 -49.39
C THR A 31 -0.98 -32.99 -48.70
N ILE A 32 -1.74 -33.11 -47.62
CA ILE A 32 -2.09 -34.38 -47.01
C ILE A 32 -3.59 -34.58 -47.24
N GLU A 33 -3.94 -35.34 -48.24
CA GLU A 33 -5.28 -35.92 -48.33
C GLU A 33 -5.39 -37.04 -47.28
N ARG A 34 -6.16 -36.76 -46.25
CA ARG A 34 -6.56 -37.76 -45.26
C ARG A 34 -8.08 -37.81 -45.26
N GLU A 35 -8.61 -38.89 -45.78
CA GLU A 35 -10.01 -39.23 -45.69
C GLU A 35 -10.37 -39.45 -44.22
N ILE A 36 -11.10 -38.49 -43.62
CA ILE A 36 -11.58 -38.59 -42.25
C ILE A 36 -12.93 -39.26 -42.27
N VAL A 37 -12.96 -40.54 -41.91
CA VAL A 37 -14.20 -41.22 -41.56
C VAL A 37 -14.64 -40.74 -40.20
N PRO A 38 -15.77 -40.05 -40.06
CA PRO A 38 -16.24 -39.60 -38.74
C PRO A 38 -16.77 -40.79 -37.94
N GLU A 39 -16.00 -41.30 -36.99
CA GLU A 39 -16.53 -42.15 -35.94
C GLU A 39 -17.34 -41.27 -34.96
N VAL A 40 -18.65 -41.46 -34.98
CA VAL A 40 -19.53 -40.87 -33.96
C VAL A 40 -19.31 -41.64 -32.67
N ARG A 41 -18.37 -41.21 -31.84
CA ARG A 41 -18.31 -41.62 -30.46
C ARG A 41 -19.34 -40.80 -29.67
N ALA A 42 -20.24 -41.50 -28.98
CA ALA A 42 -21.13 -40.85 -28.04
C ALA A 42 -20.28 -40.02 -27.07
N ALA A 43 -20.43 -38.72 -27.13
CA ALA A 43 -19.77 -37.80 -26.22
C ALA A 43 -20.29 -38.08 -24.81
N GLN A 44 -19.52 -38.82 -24.04
CA GLN A 44 -19.70 -38.80 -22.61
C GLN A 44 -19.40 -37.35 -22.18
N ARG A 45 -20.44 -36.70 -21.76
CA ARG A 45 -20.33 -35.38 -21.12
C ARG A 45 -19.34 -35.55 -19.96
N PRO A 46 -18.13 -34.99 -20.00
CA PRO A 46 -17.31 -34.99 -18.82
C PRO A 46 -18.10 -34.22 -17.76
N ALA A 47 -18.44 -34.87 -16.67
CA ALA A 47 -18.90 -34.20 -15.48
C ALA A 47 -17.67 -33.49 -14.86
N VAL A 48 -17.12 -32.54 -15.60
CA VAL A 48 -16.29 -31.51 -15.04
C VAL A 48 -17.29 -30.56 -14.37
N PHE A 49 -17.70 -30.94 -13.17
CA PHE A 49 -18.04 -29.90 -12.24
C PHE A 49 -16.84 -28.96 -12.26
N PRO A 50 -17.02 -27.66 -12.56
CA PRO A 50 -15.98 -26.69 -12.31
C PRO A 50 -15.57 -26.97 -10.88
N GLY A 51 -14.30 -27.38 -10.70
CA GLY A 51 -13.80 -27.68 -9.38
C GLY A 51 -14.25 -26.51 -8.55
N GLN A 52 -15.08 -26.76 -7.54
CA GLN A 52 -15.41 -25.74 -6.58
C GLN A 52 -14.04 -25.23 -6.19
N LEU A 53 -13.67 -24.06 -6.70
CA LEU A 53 -12.74 -23.21 -6.00
C LEU A 53 -13.44 -23.03 -4.66
N SER A 54 -13.21 -24.00 -3.76
CA SER A 54 -13.34 -23.73 -2.38
C SER A 54 -12.32 -22.63 -2.18
N PHE A 55 -12.75 -21.39 -2.42
CA PHE A 55 -12.24 -20.30 -1.66
C PHE A 55 -12.56 -20.76 -0.25
N ARG A 56 -11.62 -21.51 0.32
CA ARG A 56 -11.50 -21.58 1.73
C ARG A 56 -11.33 -20.11 2.09
N THR A 57 -12.42 -19.45 2.35
CA THR A 57 -12.44 -18.37 3.30
C THR A 57 -12.04 -19.07 4.59
N GLU A 58 -10.77 -19.45 4.67
CA GLU A 58 -10.14 -19.36 5.96
C GLU A 58 -10.49 -17.94 6.30
N ALA A 59 -11.38 -17.80 7.28
CA ALA A 59 -11.44 -16.54 7.94
C ALA A 59 -9.98 -16.28 8.24
N THR A 60 -9.35 -15.51 7.35
CA THR A 60 -8.15 -14.86 7.70
C THR A 60 -8.66 -13.99 8.80
N THR A 61 -8.64 -14.56 10.01
CA THR A 61 -8.60 -13.76 11.20
C THR A 61 -7.45 -12.86 10.85
N LEU A 62 -7.77 -11.70 10.30
CA LEU A 62 -6.78 -10.66 10.14
C LEU A 62 -6.19 -10.60 11.52
N PRO A 63 -4.94 -11.06 11.71
CA PRO A 63 -4.35 -11.02 13.02
C PRO A 63 -4.55 -9.58 13.44
N PRO A 64 -5.12 -9.31 14.60
CA PRO A 64 -5.34 -7.95 15.04
C PRO A 64 -4.06 -7.24 14.73
N HIS A 65 -4.16 -6.22 13.89
CA HIS A 65 -3.00 -5.56 13.32
C HIS A 65 -2.27 -4.91 14.48
N THR A 66 -1.47 -5.70 15.17
CA THR A 66 -0.52 -5.17 16.11
C THR A 66 0.39 -4.30 15.29
N TYR A 67 0.28 -3.01 15.55
CA TYR A 67 1.11 -2.00 14.96
C TYR A 67 2.54 -2.19 15.47
N THR A 68 3.25 -3.13 14.92
CA THR A 68 4.65 -2.90 14.68
C THR A 68 4.67 -2.06 13.41
N ALA A 69 4.73 -0.74 13.55
CA ALA A 69 4.76 0.18 12.42
C ALA A 69 5.89 -0.16 11.42
N ALA A 70 6.83 -1.00 11.83
CA ALA A 70 7.91 -1.53 11.04
C ALA A 70 7.50 -2.65 10.08
N SER A 71 6.55 -3.52 10.45
CA SER A 71 6.26 -4.71 9.64
C SER A 71 5.27 -4.45 8.51
N ARG A 72 4.69 -3.27 8.44
CA ARG A 72 3.60 -2.98 7.50
C ARG A 72 3.67 -1.61 6.87
N ILE A 73 4.85 -1.20 6.48
CA ILE A 73 4.99 -0.26 5.39
C ILE A 73 4.86 -1.06 4.07
N ASN A 74 3.76 -1.74 3.92
CA ASN A 74 3.22 -2.01 2.61
C ASN A 74 1.99 -1.11 2.48
N PRO A 75 2.11 0.04 1.82
CA PRO A 75 0.97 0.93 1.56
C PRO A 75 -0.09 0.26 0.67
N GLU A 76 0.21 -0.94 0.16
CA GLU A 76 -0.69 -1.75 -0.65
C GLU A 76 -1.24 -2.99 0.07
N ILE A 77 -1.17 -3.07 1.40
CA ILE A 77 -2.34 -3.66 2.03
C ILE A 77 -3.40 -2.56 1.88
N ALA A 78 -3.83 -2.39 0.64
CA ALA A 78 -5.15 -1.89 0.37
C ALA A 78 -5.99 -2.52 1.46
N THR A 79 -6.54 -1.73 2.38
CA THR A 79 -7.78 -2.12 3.02
C THR A 79 -8.45 -2.99 2.00
N LEU A 80 -8.64 -4.27 2.28
CA LEU A 80 -9.44 -5.11 1.41
C LEU A 80 -10.69 -4.27 1.20
N GLN A 81 -10.67 -3.46 0.15
CA GLN A 81 -11.91 -2.89 -0.33
C GLN A 81 -12.78 -4.10 -0.46
N PRO A 82 -13.95 -4.13 0.17
CA PRO A 82 -14.86 -5.24 -0.01
C PRO A 82 -14.99 -5.38 -1.52
N THR A 83 -14.11 -6.25 -2.06
CA THR A 83 -14.07 -6.56 -3.46
C THR A 83 -15.47 -6.94 -3.76
N HIS A 84 -16.12 -6.11 -4.55
CA HIS A 84 -17.43 -6.28 -5.09
C HIS A 84 -18.19 -7.39 -4.36
N THR A 85 -19.15 -7.06 -3.52
CA THR A 85 -19.93 -8.03 -2.79
C THR A 85 -20.37 -9.12 -3.76
N GLN A 86 -19.53 -10.15 -3.91
CA GLN A 86 -20.03 -11.36 -4.50
C GLN A 86 -21.18 -11.75 -3.58
N PRO A 87 -22.36 -12.01 -4.13
CA PRO A 87 -23.50 -12.45 -3.33
C PRO A 87 -22.99 -13.54 -2.41
N ALA A 88 -23.23 -13.42 -1.11
CA ALA A 88 -22.69 -14.33 -0.12
C ALA A 88 -22.93 -15.72 -0.60
N ASN A 89 -21.88 -16.52 -0.67
CA ASN A 89 -22.00 -17.91 -1.09
C ASN A 89 -23.14 -18.53 -0.26
N PRO A 90 -24.25 -18.96 -0.85
CA PRO A 90 -25.41 -19.47 -0.11
C PRO A 90 -25.07 -20.66 0.78
N LEU A 91 -23.85 -21.20 0.65
CA LEU A 91 -23.32 -22.29 1.46
C LEU A 91 -22.67 -21.86 2.77
N THR A 92 -22.54 -20.56 3.06
CA THR A 92 -22.06 -20.13 4.38
C THR A 92 -23.25 -19.94 5.32
N PRO A 93 -23.42 -20.80 6.34
CA PRO A 93 -24.55 -20.70 7.28
C PRO A 93 -24.45 -19.47 8.19
N TYR A 94 -23.33 -18.75 8.14
CA TYR A 94 -23.04 -17.63 9.02
C TYR A 94 -23.15 -16.30 8.28
N ARG A 95 -23.86 -15.34 8.87
CA ARG A 95 -24.02 -13.98 8.34
C ARG A 95 -23.16 -12.96 9.04
N GLY A 96 -22.56 -13.33 10.15
CA GLY A 96 -21.73 -12.43 10.92
C GLY A 96 -20.59 -13.13 11.63
N TYR A 97 -19.67 -12.31 12.10
CA TYR A 97 -18.57 -12.73 12.96
C TYR A 97 -18.24 -11.65 13.98
N ILE A 98 -17.65 -12.05 15.07
CA ILE A 98 -17.02 -11.18 16.06
C ILE A 98 -15.76 -11.85 16.58
N ASP A 99 -14.64 -11.13 16.52
CA ASP A 99 -13.35 -11.54 17.07
C ASP A 99 -12.98 -10.59 18.19
N LEU A 100 -12.64 -11.16 19.34
CA LEU A 100 -12.23 -10.40 20.52
C LEU A 100 -10.85 -10.90 20.95
N GLY A 101 -9.92 -9.99 21.11
CA GLY A 101 -8.57 -10.26 21.56
C GLY A 101 -8.13 -9.35 22.70
N TYR A 102 -7.34 -9.89 23.61
CA TYR A 102 -6.77 -9.17 24.74
C TYR A 102 -5.35 -9.65 25.04
N PHE A 103 -4.53 -8.74 25.58
CA PHE A 103 -3.22 -9.06 26.14
C PHE A 103 -2.97 -8.19 27.38
N PRO A 104 -2.26 -8.70 28.41
CA PRO A 104 -2.10 -8.02 29.72
C PRO A 104 -1.48 -6.63 29.70
N THR A 105 -0.81 -6.23 28.62
CA THR A 105 -0.30 -4.86 28.42
C THR A 105 -1.38 -3.84 28.05
N ALA A 106 -2.65 -4.17 28.27
CA ALA A 106 -3.83 -3.41 27.86
C ALA A 106 -4.00 -3.31 26.33
N ASP A 107 -3.50 -4.31 25.61
CA ASP A 107 -3.79 -4.44 24.18
C ASP A 107 -5.16 -5.08 23.99
N ILE A 108 -5.98 -4.45 23.20
CA ILE A 108 -7.33 -4.90 22.89
C ILE A 108 -7.50 -4.87 21.38
N GLY A 109 -7.98 -5.97 20.83
CA GLY A 109 -8.38 -6.06 19.43
C GLY A 109 -9.82 -6.52 19.33
N VAL A 110 -10.65 -5.80 18.61
CA VAL A 110 -12.03 -6.16 18.31
C VAL A 110 -12.23 -6.05 16.80
N SER A 111 -12.81 -7.08 16.21
CA SER A 111 -13.20 -7.09 14.81
C SER A 111 -14.59 -7.72 14.71
N ALA A 112 -15.49 -7.09 14.02
CA ALA A 112 -16.84 -7.58 13.82
C ALA A 112 -17.31 -7.28 12.39
N GLY A 113 -18.09 -8.20 11.84
CA GLY A 113 -18.74 -8.01 10.54
C GLY A 113 -20.09 -8.70 10.52
N TYR A 114 -21.04 -8.10 9.82
CA TYR A 114 -22.38 -8.62 9.67
C TYR A 114 -22.97 -8.28 8.30
N ALA A 115 -23.56 -9.27 7.63
CA ALA A 115 -24.26 -9.13 6.37
C ALA A 115 -25.77 -9.30 6.58
N PRO A 116 -26.50 -8.25 6.99
CA PRO A 116 -27.94 -8.35 7.24
C PRO A 116 -28.73 -8.72 5.98
N VAL A 117 -28.27 -8.27 4.82
CA VAL A 117 -28.88 -8.59 3.53
C VAL A 117 -27.83 -9.23 2.63
N SER A 118 -28.13 -10.43 2.17
CA SER A 118 -27.29 -11.16 1.25
C SER A 118 -28.19 -11.99 0.34
N THR A 119 -28.54 -11.41 -0.81
CA THR A 119 -29.34 -12.04 -1.86
C THR A 119 -28.52 -12.08 -3.16
N GLU A 120 -29.05 -12.69 -4.19
CA GLU A 120 -28.38 -12.70 -5.52
C GLU A 120 -28.22 -11.31 -6.13
N THR A 121 -29.10 -10.38 -5.75
CA THR A 121 -29.13 -9.03 -6.32
C THR A 121 -28.71 -7.95 -5.34
N THR A 122 -28.83 -8.17 -4.04
CA THR A 122 -28.58 -7.13 -3.03
C THR A 122 -27.69 -7.66 -1.92
N GLY A 123 -26.62 -6.94 -1.64
CA GLY A 123 -25.73 -7.15 -0.50
C GLY A 123 -25.65 -5.90 0.37
N LEU A 124 -25.74 -6.09 1.69
CA LEU A 124 -25.47 -5.05 2.68
C LEU A 124 -24.51 -5.64 3.71
N ASN A 125 -23.35 -5.02 3.87
CA ASN A 125 -22.32 -5.43 4.80
C ASN A 125 -22.01 -4.32 5.79
N LEU A 126 -21.96 -4.67 7.05
CA LEU A 126 -21.54 -3.80 8.15
C LEU A 126 -20.25 -4.38 8.73
N TRP A 127 -19.28 -3.54 9.03
CA TRP A 127 -18.06 -3.99 9.67
C TRP A 127 -17.50 -2.95 10.62
N ALA A 128 -16.81 -3.41 11.65
CA ALA A 128 -16.15 -2.58 12.62
C ALA A 128 -14.82 -3.22 13.05
N GLN A 129 -13.81 -2.41 13.23
CA GLN A 129 -12.52 -2.81 13.74
C GLN A 129 -12.05 -1.80 14.78
N PHE A 130 -11.52 -2.28 15.89
CA PHE A 130 -10.99 -1.47 16.96
C PHE A 130 -9.72 -2.11 17.52
N ASN A 131 -8.68 -1.31 17.68
CA ASN A 131 -7.40 -1.74 18.24
C ASN A 131 -6.91 -0.70 19.22
N ASN A 132 -6.49 -1.14 20.40
CA ASN A 132 -5.79 -0.33 21.39
C ASN A 132 -4.45 -0.99 21.70
N ASN A 133 -3.38 -0.21 21.65
CA ASN A 133 -2.02 -0.66 21.97
C ASN A 133 -1.41 0.29 22.98
N HIS A 134 -0.76 -0.27 23.99
CA HIS A 134 -0.05 0.51 24.99
C HIS A 134 1.31 -0.13 25.29
N TYR A 135 2.38 0.67 25.26
CA TYR A 135 3.73 0.19 25.60
C TYR A 135 4.61 1.30 26.14
N LYS A 136 5.65 0.91 26.89
CA LYS A 136 6.66 1.82 27.41
C LYS A 136 8.00 1.53 26.73
N SER A 137 8.65 2.55 26.21
CA SER A 137 9.95 2.44 25.58
C SER A 137 10.76 3.73 25.76
N SER A 138 12.09 3.62 25.68
CA SER A 138 12.96 4.80 25.65
C SER A 138 13.09 5.31 24.23
N PRO A 139 12.89 6.60 23.98
CA PRO A 139 13.04 7.22 22.65
C PRO A 139 14.46 7.07 22.08
N LEU A 140 15.47 7.17 22.95
CA LEU A 140 16.89 6.90 22.63
C LEU A 140 17.56 6.16 23.79
N ASN A 141 18.75 5.58 23.55
CA ASN A 141 19.53 4.97 24.60
C ASN A 141 19.92 6.04 25.65
N GLY A 142 19.60 5.77 26.92
CA GLY A 142 19.87 6.69 28.03
C GLY A 142 18.73 7.63 28.39
N MET A 143 17.74 7.80 27.53
CA MET A 143 16.54 8.59 27.85
C MET A 143 15.56 7.83 28.76
N PRO A 144 14.76 8.52 29.58
CA PRO A 144 13.70 7.91 30.37
C PRO A 144 12.66 7.25 29.44
N LYS A 145 11.98 6.24 29.98
CA LYS A 145 10.94 5.53 29.24
C LYS A 145 9.68 6.38 29.12
N GLY A 146 9.31 6.72 27.89
CA GLY A 146 8.02 7.32 27.57
C GLY A 146 6.93 6.26 27.45
N SER A 147 5.69 6.67 27.65
CA SER A 147 4.49 5.85 27.45
C SER A 147 3.88 6.15 26.09
N PHE A 148 3.72 5.12 25.27
CA PHE A 148 3.12 5.19 23.95
C PHE A 148 1.74 4.54 24.00
N SER A 149 0.73 5.24 23.51
CA SER A 149 -0.64 4.77 23.44
C SER A 149 -1.20 5.04 22.06
N HIS A 150 -1.74 4.03 21.43
CA HIS A 150 -2.38 4.10 20.12
C HIS A 150 -3.73 3.42 20.18
N LEU A 151 -4.77 4.19 19.99
CA LEU A 151 -6.13 3.74 19.82
C LEU A 151 -6.51 4.00 18.37
N LYS A 152 -7.05 3.00 17.68
CA LYS A 152 -7.52 3.13 16.31
C LYS A 152 -8.82 2.36 16.15
N GLY A 153 -9.80 2.97 15.51
CA GLY A 153 -11.05 2.33 15.16
C GLY A 153 -11.49 2.69 13.75
N THR A 154 -12.21 1.78 13.12
CA THR A 154 -12.85 2.00 11.83
C THR A 154 -14.19 1.28 11.82
N ILE A 155 -15.21 1.93 11.31
CA ILE A 155 -16.56 1.39 11.15
C ILE A 155 -16.98 1.67 9.72
N GLY A 156 -17.50 0.68 9.02
CA GLY A 156 -17.90 0.85 7.64
C GLY A 156 -19.18 0.11 7.27
N VAL A 157 -19.77 0.58 6.19
CA VAL A 157 -20.97 0.04 5.56
C VAL A 157 -20.73 -0.08 4.06
N GLY A 158 -20.99 -1.25 3.51
CA GLY A 158 -20.97 -1.50 2.07
C GLY A 158 -22.35 -1.98 1.60
N PHE A 159 -22.88 -1.35 0.59
CA PHE A 159 -24.12 -1.73 -0.08
C PHE A 159 -23.85 -1.96 -1.55
N ALA A 160 -24.39 -3.04 -2.11
CA ALA A 160 -24.40 -3.29 -3.54
C ALA A 160 -25.76 -3.79 -3.98
N HIS A 161 -26.23 -3.28 -5.11
CA HIS A 161 -27.49 -3.73 -5.71
C HIS A 161 -27.35 -3.86 -7.22
N ARG A 162 -27.75 -5.03 -7.74
CA ARG A 162 -27.79 -5.31 -9.18
C ARG A 162 -29.18 -5.05 -9.73
N PHE A 163 -29.28 -4.12 -10.66
CA PHE A 163 -30.53 -3.75 -11.35
C PHE A 163 -30.70 -4.61 -12.63
N GLY A 164 -30.82 -5.92 -12.47
CA GLY A 164 -30.95 -6.85 -13.58
C GLY A 164 -29.79 -6.74 -14.57
N THR A 165 -30.07 -6.47 -15.84
CA THR A 165 -29.08 -6.27 -16.90
C THR A 165 -28.56 -4.83 -16.99
N ALA A 166 -29.19 -3.88 -16.31
CA ALA A 166 -28.83 -2.46 -16.42
C ALA A 166 -27.49 -2.13 -15.74
N GLY A 167 -27.16 -2.84 -14.67
CA GLY A 167 -25.87 -2.62 -13.98
C GLY A 167 -25.92 -2.86 -12.49
N THR A 168 -24.85 -2.52 -11.82
CA THR A 168 -24.68 -2.67 -10.38
C THR A 168 -24.30 -1.33 -9.75
N LEU A 169 -25.05 -0.92 -8.74
CA LEU A 169 -24.73 0.20 -7.86
C LEU A 169 -23.99 -0.33 -6.64
N SER A 170 -22.84 0.23 -6.36
CA SER A 170 -22.07 -0.03 -5.13
C SER A 170 -21.88 1.26 -4.36
N LEU A 171 -22.21 1.24 -3.07
CA LEU A 171 -22.04 2.36 -2.14
C LEU A 171 -21.19 1.87 -0.97
N ASN A 172 -20.15 2.62 -0.64
CA ASN A 172 -19.28 2.32 0.48
C ASN A 172 -19.09 3.58 1.32
N THR A 173 -19.14 3.43 2.63
CA THR A 173 -18.77 4.51 3.54
C THR A 173 -18.07 3.94 4.77
N ASP A 174 -17.04 4.61 5.21
CA ASP A 174 -16.35 4.27 6.44
C ASP A 174 -15.92 5.51 7.21
N VAL A 175 -15.93 5.36 8.51
CA VAL A 175 -15.42 6.34 9.48
C VAL A 175 -14.24 5.71 10.19
N ALA A 176 -13.11 6.39 10.14
CA ALA A 176 -11.89 6.02 10.84
C ALA A 176 -11.55 7.07 11.90
N PHE A 177 -11.15 6.61 13.07
CA PHE A 177 -10.65 7.49 14.12
C PHE A 177 -9.41 6.89 14.76
N ALA A 178 -8.50 7.75 15.16
CA ALA A 178 -7.34 7.34 15.94
C ALA A 178 -7.04 8.36 17.01
N SER A 179 -6.46 7.90 18.12
CA SER A 179 -5.92 8.75 19.18
C SER A 179 -4.58 8.20 19.61
N PHE A 180 -3.60 9.06 19.72
CA PHE A 180 -2.24 8.68 20.10
C PHE A 180 -1.60 9.77 20.93
N ASN A 181 -0.59 9.40 21.68
CA ASN A 181 0.21 10.35 22.46
C ASN A 181 1.59 10.55 21.84
N GLN A 182 2.13 11.75 22.01
CA GLN A 182 3.50 12.14 21.64
C GLN A 182 4.31 12.38 22.91
N PRO A 183 5.06 11.38 23.41
CA PRO A 183 5.72 11.49 24.71
C PRO A 183 6.99 12.38 24.73
N TRP A 184 7.38 12.99 23.64
CA TRP A 184 8.61 13.79 23.52
C TRP A 184 8.39 15.19 22.96
N SER A 185 7.25 15.80 23.19
CA SER A 185 6.96 17.16 22.73
C SER A 185 7.86 18.23 23.37
N VAL A 186 8.72 17.87 24.31
CA VAL A 186 9.62 18.80 25.00
C VAL A 186 11.04 18.24 24.96
N ILE A 187 11.74 18.47 23.88
CA ILE A 187 13.20 18.60 23.94
C ILE A 187 13.43 20.10 23.98
N GLU A 188 13.55 20.62 25.21
CA GLU A 188 13.79 22.05 25.38
C GLU A 188 15.07 22.52 24.69
N LYS A 189 15.01 23.78 24.21
CA LYS A 189 16.10 24.53 23.59
C LYS A 189 17.39 24.54 24.43
N SER A 190 17.30 24.30 25.74
CA SER A 190 18.42 24.24 26.67
C SER A 190 19.38 23.04 26.46
N ALA A 191 18.95 21.99 25.74
CA ALA A 191 19.83 20.89 25.39
C ALA A 191 20.85 21.23 24.29
N TYR A 192 20.70 22.37 23.63
CA TYR A 192 21.60 22.80 22.54
C TYR A 192 22.85 23.54 22.98
N GLU A 193 22.85 24.10 24.20
CA GLU A 193 23.95 24.94 24.67
C GLU A 193 25.00 24.20 25.52
N SER A 194 24.80 22.90 25.73
CA SER A 194 25.71 22.07 26.52
C SER A 194 26.40 21.01 25.67
N GLU A 195 27.73 20.94 25.72
CA GLU A 195 28.54 19.87 25.12
C GLU A 195 28.16 18.45 25.57
N THR A 196 27.36 18.34 26.62
CA THR A 196 26.68 17.12 27.04
C THR A 196 25.17 17.38 27.00
N PRO A 197 24.40 16.65 26.21
CA PRO A 197 22.97 16.81 26.20
C PRO A 197 22.41 16.52 27.60
N ALA A 198 22.06 17.55 28.33
CA ALA A 198 21.34 17.45 29.60
C ALA A 198 19.90 17.07 29.24
N TYR A 199 19.60 15.78 29.33
CA TYR A 199 18.23 15.32 29.25
C TYR A 199 17.51 15.72 30.53
N ASP A 200 16.45 16.51 30.40
CA ASP A 200 15.57 16.77 31.51
C ASP A 200 15.06 15.44 32.06
N THR A 201 15.27 15.22 33.35
CA THR A 201 14.89 13.98 34.03
C THR A 201 13.40 13.95 34.37
N GLU A 202 12.67 15.03 34.17
CA GLU A 202 11.24 15.06 34.31
C GLU A 202 10.57 14.32 33.17
N ALA A 203 9.54 13.54 33.49
CA ALA A 203 8.80 12.80 32.45
C ALA A 203 8.16 13.81 31.49
N PRO A 204 8.45 13.71 30.16
CA PRO A 204 7.95 14.69 29.23
C PRO A 204 6.42 14.76 29.25
N GLU A 205 5.89 15.97 29.13
CA GLU A 205 4.45 16.16 29.05
C GLU A 205 3.87 15.40 27.86
N VAL A 206 2.91 14.53 28.11
CA VAL A 206 2.32 13.67 27.09
C VAL A 206 1.18 14.39 26.41
N LYS A 207 1.43 14.94 25.22
CA LYS A 207 0.38 15.54 24.40
C LYS A 207 -0.38 14.46 23.62
N LYS A 208 -1.72 14.56 23.63
CA LYS A 208 -2.59 13.67 22.85
C LYS A 208 -2.99 14.35 21.56
N GLN A 209 -2.90 13.60 20.46
CA GLN A 209 -3.44 13.96 19.16
C GLN A 209 -4.50 12.95 18.76
N SER A 210 -5.53 13.39 18.06
CA SER A 210 -6.55 12.51 17.49
C SER A 210 -6.78 12.84 16.02
N THR A 211 -7.15 11.84 15.28
CA THR A 211 -7.52 11.97 13.87
C THR A 211 -8.93 11.46 13.66
N PHE A 212 -9.63 12.07 12.74
CA PHE A 212 -10.93 11.63 12.27
C PHE A 212 -10.91 11.61 10.75
N GLY A 213 -11.31 10.50 10.16
CA GLY A 213 -11.46 10.33 8.72
C GLY A 213 -12.86 9.83 8.39
N TRP A 214 -13.42 10.33 7.32
CA TRP A 214 -14.65 9.82 6.73
C TRP A 214 -14.45 9.66 5.23
N ASN A 215 -14.74 8.48 4.71
CA ASN A 215 -14.71 8.16 3.30
C ASN A 215 -16.11 7.75 2.85
N PHE A 216 -16.50 8.23 1.69
CA PHE A 216 -17.71 7.83 0.98
C PHE A 216 -17.38 7.58 -0.48
N GLY A 217 -17.90 6.49 -1.03
CA GLY A 217 -17.76 6.14 -2.44
C GLY A 217 -19.06 5.60 -3.00
N ALA A 218 -19.39 6.04 -4.19
CA ALA A 218 -20.51 5.54 -4.99
C ALA A 218 -19.98 5.12 -6.36
N GLN A 219 -20.31 3.94 -6.83
CA GLN A 219 -19.91 3.42 -8.13
C GLN A 219 -21.08 2.75 -8.81
N TRP A 220 -21.25 3.06 -10.08
CA TRP A 220 -22.15 2.38 -10.97
C TRP A 220 -21.36 1.70 -12.08
N GLU A 221 -21.59 0.42 -12.26
CA GLU A 221 -21.04 -0.37 -13.37
C GLU A 221 -22.20 -0.88 -14.21
N GLY A 222 -22.14 -0.68 -15.51
CA GLY A 222 -23.20 -1.07 -16.41
C GLY A 222 -22.69 -1.61 -17.73
N THR A 223 -23.61 -2.22 -18.47
CA THR A 223 -23.40 -2.72 -19.82
C THR A 223 -24.43 -2.09 -20.73
N ALA A 224 -24.00 -1.27 -21.66
CA ALA A 224 -24.90 -0.62 -22.62
C ALA A 224 -25.24 -1.53 -23.82
N SER A 225 -24.32 -2.44 -24.17
CA SER A 225 -24.51 -3.48 -25.20
C SER A 225 -23.67 -4.70 -24.83
N ASN A 226 -23.75 -5.78 -25.62
CA ASN A 226 -22.93 -6.98 -25.39
C ASN A 226 -21.42 -6.70 -25.48
N SER A 227 -21.04 -5.61 -26.14
CA SER A 227 -19.63 -5.20 -26.32
C SER A 227 -19.23 -4.01 -25.45
N LEU A 228 -20.17 -3.14 -25.08
CA LEU A 228 -19.91 -1.86 -24.42
C LEU A 228 -20.20 -1.93 -22.92
N THR A 229 -19.16 -1.80 -22.10
CA THR A 229 -19.25 -1.67 -20.65
C THR A 229 -18.83 -0.26 -20.22
N TYR A 230 -19.41 0.23 -19.17
CA TYR A 230 -19.06 1.54 -18.60
C TYR A 230 -19.09 1.52 -17.08
N HIS A 231 -18.31 2.40 -16.49
CA HIS A 231 -18.39 2.67 -15.05
C HIS A 231 -18.39 4.16 -14.78
N ILE A 232 -19.07 4.54 -13.71
CA ILE A 232 -19.12 5.91 -13.19
C ILE A 232 -18.92 5.81 -11.69
N GLY A 233 -17.97 6.55 -11.17
CA GLY A 233 -17.66 6.57 -9.74
C GLY A 233 -17.53 7.99 -9.22
N ALA A 234 -17.93 8.20 -7.98
CA ALA A 234 -17.70 9.43 -7.24
C ALA A 234 -17.28 9.07 -5.81
N GLY A 235 -16.27 9.76 -5.30
CA GLY A 235 -15.78 9.58 -3.95
C GLY A 235 -15.61 10.92 -3.23
N PHE A 236 -15.80 10.86 -1.94
CA PHE A 236 -15.57 11.97 -1.03
C PHE A 236 -14.75 11.46 0.15
N ASN A 237 -13.76 12.22 0.58
CA ASN A 237 -13.03 11.95 1.81
C ASN A 237 -12.86 13.21 2.64
N LEU A 238 -12.88 13.03 3.94
CA LEU A 238 -12.58 14.07 4.93
C LEU A 238 -11.54 13.50 5.88
N PHE A 239 -10.52 14.27 6.19
CA PHE A 239 -9.52 13.91 7.19
C PHE A 239 -9.15 15.12 8.03
N ASN A 240 -9.28 14.97 9.35
CA ASN A 240 -9.08 16.03 10.31
C ASN A 240 -8.10 15.61 11.39
N LEU A 241 -7.23 16.52 11.77
CA LEU A 241 -6.45 16.48 13.01
C LEU A 241 -7.20 17.28 14.09
N SER A 242 -7.22 16.81 15.32
CA SER A 242 -7.97 17.46 16.40
C SER A 242 -7.24 18.63 17.04
N LYS A 243 -5.91 18.59 17.03
CA LYS A 243 -5.07 19.62 17.61
C LYS A 243 -4.13 20.21 16.57
N GLY A 244 -3.96 21.50 16.63
CA GLY A 244 -2.96 22.24 15.87
C GLY A 244 -1.55 22.03 16.39
N MET A 245 -0.64 22.82 15.94
CA MET A 245 0.76 22.79 16.31
C MET A 245 1.10 24.02 17.15
N GLU A 246 1.75 23.82 18.26
CA GLU A 246 2.30 24.89 19.08
C GLU A 246 3.68 25.25 18.53
N LEU A 247 3.87 26.51 18.16
CA LEU A 247 5.14 27.04 17.68
C LEU A 247 5.95 27.61 18.86
N ASP A 248 5.25 28.27 19.80
CA ASP A 248 5.80 28.87 21.00
C ASP A 248 4.72 28.89 22.10
N GLU A 249 5.04 29.34 23.33
CA GLU A 249 4.09 29.37 24.46
C GLU A 249 2.82 30.20 24.17
N GLU A 250 2.88 31.15 23.23
CA GLU A 250 1.78 32.06 22.88
C GLU A 250 1.19 31.81 21.46
N GLU A 251 1.84 31.03 20.59
CA GLU A 251 1.40 30.84 19.21
C GLU A 251 1.00 29.40 18.91
N THR A 252 -0.26 29.20 18.55
CA THR A 252 -0.80 27.90 18.14
C THR A 252 -1.32 27.99 16.72
N ILE A 253 -0.82 27.15 15.83
CA ILE A 253 -1.39 26.96 14.49
C ILE A 253 -2.63 26.09 14.61
N ALA A 254 -3.73 26.51 13.97
CA ALA A 254 -4.97 25.74 13.94
C ALA A 254 -4.75 24.37 13.27
N PRO A 255 -5.52 23.33 13.62
CA PRO A 255 -5.38 22.00 13.01
C PRO A 255 -5.71 22.02 11.52
N VAL A 256 -4.94 21.25 10.73
CA VAL A 256 -5.18 21.08 9.30
C VAL A 256 -6.34 20.12 9.06
N HIS A 257 -7.26 20.53 8.19
CA HIS A 257 -8.37 19.73 7.71
C HIS A 257 -8.23 19.53 6.20
N GLN A 258 -8.39 18.29 5.77
CA GLN A 258 -8.37 17.91 4.36
C GLN A 258 -9.76 17.44 3.94
N THR A 259 -10.21 17.91 2.79
CA THR A 259 -11.38 17.39 2.08
C THR A 259 -10.95 16.95 0.70
N GLY A 260 -11.37 15.78 0.26
CA GLY A 260 -11.04 15.24 -1.06
C GLY A 260 -12.27 14.83 -1.84
N PHE A 261 -12.20 15.01 -3.16
CA PHE A 261 -13.19 14.56 -4.13
C PHE A 261 -12.51 13.75 -5.22
N ASN A 262 -13.11 12.63 -5.57
CA ASN A 262 -12.66 11.77 -6.64
C ASN A 262 -13.82 11.54 -7.60
N LEU A 263 -13.55 11.59 -8.89
CA LEU A 263 -14.47 11.22 -9.95
C LEU A 263 -13.79 10.19 -10.85
N SER A 264 -14.51 9.18 -11.27
CA SER A 264 -14.04 8.20 -12.25
C SER A 264 -15.12 7.90 -13.27
N LEU A 265 -14.75 7.92 -14.53
CA LEU A 265 -15.60 7.56 -15.65
C LEU A 265 -14.79 6.63 -16.53
N GLY A 266 -15.37 5.52 -16.96
CA GLY A 266 -14.70 4.64 -17.89
C GLY A 266 -15.66 4.00 -18.87
N VAL A 267 -15.17 3.82 -20.07
CA VAL A 267 -15.88 3.15 -21.15
C VAL A 267 -14.95 2.15 -21.77
N ASN A 268 -15.41 0.94 -22.00
CA ASN A 268 -14.65 -0.11 -22.66
C ASN A 268 -15.51 -0.83 -23.67
N GLU A 269 -15.07 -0.81 -24.93
CA GLU A 269 -15.71 -1.48 -26.05
C GLU A 269 -14.91 -2.70 -26.48
N LYS A 270 -15.55 -3.86 -26.54
CA LYS A 270 -14.96 -5.08 -27.07
C LYS A 270 -14.96 -5.02 -28.60
N LEU A 271 -13.81 -5.16 -29.22
CA LEU A 271 -13.64 -5.24 -30.67
C LEU A 271 -13.74 -6.67 -31.19
N GLY A 272 -13.71 -7.65 -30.31
CA GLY A 272 -13.77 -9.09 -30.59
C GLY A 272 -13.70 -9.87 -29.28
N GLU A 273 -13.41 -11.16 -29.34
CA GLU A 273 -13.31 -12.02 -28.14
C GLU A 273 -12.07 -11.70 -27.31
N GLU A 274 -10.97 -11.30 -27.94
CA GLU A 274 -9.67 -11.12 -27.31
C GLU A 274 -9.23 -9.66 -27.19
N SER A 275 -9.94 -8.72 -27.79
CA SER A 275 -9.49 -7.32 -27.85
C SER A 275 -10.55 -6.31 -27.45
N SER A 276 -10.12 -5.22 -26.86
CA SER A 276 -10.97 -4.08 -26.49
C SER A 276 -10.22 -2.77 -26.55
N VAL A 277 -10.94 -1.69 -26.72
CA VAL A 277 -10.47 -0.32 -26.54
C VAL A 277 -11.23 0.32 -25.41
N GLY A 278 -10.56 1.17 -24.65
CA GLY A 278 -11.21 1.88 -23.55
C GLY A 278 -10.63 3.25 -23.34
N LEU A 279 -11.40 4.04 -22.61
CA LEU A 279 -11.02 5.36 -22.13
C LEU A 279 -11.46 5.47 -20.67
N ASP A 280 -10.49 5.67 -19.78
CA ASP A 280 -10.75 6.01 -18.39
C ASP A 280 -10.46 7.50 -18.18
N ILE A 281 -11.31 8.17 -17.42
CA ILE A 281 -11.21 9.57 -17.04
C ILE A 281 -11.30 9.63 -15.53
N ASP A 282 -10.25 10.10 -14.88
CA ASP A 282 -10.20 10.22 -13.43
C ASP A 282 -9.91 11.66 -13.04
N GLY A 283 -10.59 12.13 -12.01
CA GLY A 283 -10.36 13.42 -11.37
C GLY A 283 -10.13 13.23 -9.88
N GLN A 284 -9.09 13.83 -9.35
CA GLN A 284 -8.82 13.87 -7.92
C GLN A 284 -8.55 15.31 -7.51
N PHE A 285 -9.26 15.79 -6.49
CA PHE A 285 -9.13 17.14 -5.95
C PHE A 285 -9.04 17.06 -4.43
N LEU A 286 -8.09 17.82 -3.87
CA LEU A 286 -7.93 17.96 -2.44
C LEU A 286 -8.12 19.44 -2.07
N HIS A 287 -8.74 19.69 -0.94
CA HIS A 287 -8.89 21.03 -0.37
C HIS A 287 -8.41 21.02 1.07
N TYR A 288 -7.57 21.98 1.40
CA TYR A 288 -7.08 22.22 2.76
C TYR A 288 -7.62 23.53 3.29
N ASN A 289 -8.05 23.56 4.55
CA ASN A 289 -8.59 24.78 5.18
C ASN A 289 -7.56 25.90 5.27
N HIS A 290 -6.30 25.55 5.55
CA HIS A 290 -5.16 26.47 5.52
C HIS A 290 -3.88 25.70 5.25
N PHE A 291 -2.91 26.37 4.68
CA PHE A 291 -1.52 26.03 4.66
C PHE A 291 -0.82 27.04 5.55
N ILE A 292 -0.15 26.56 6.60
CA ILE A 292 0.79 27.33 7.43
C ILE A 292 0.46 28.83 7.43
N SER A 293 -0.68 29.17 7.94
CA SER A 293 -1.15 30.57 7.95
C SER A 293 -0.51 31.42 9.07
N GLY A 294 0.44 30.85 9.80
CA GLY A 294 1.13 31.54 10.90
C GLY A 294 2.58 31.94 10.61
N LEU A 295 3.16 31.49 9.48
CA LEU A 295 4.49 31.99 9.10
C LEU A 295 4.34 33.27 8.30
N ASP A 296 4.90 34.33 8.83
CA ASP A 296 4.93 35.62 8.19
C ASP A 296 5.51 35.48 6.78
N ALA A 297 4.90 36.13 5.79
CA ALA A 297 5.37 36.12 4.42
C ALA A 297 6.86 36.55 4.30
N ALA A 298 7.33 37.34 5.25
CA ALA A 298 8.73 37.74 5.37
C ALA A 298 9.66 36.57 5.71
N ALA A 299 9.23 35.63 6.55
CA ALA A 299 10.02 34.43 6.88
C ALA A 299 10.11 33.45 5.69
N VAL A 300 9.12 33.49 4.80
CA VAL A 300 9.10 32.72 3.54
C VAL A 300 10.04 33.35 2.51
N GLU A 301 10.19 34.67 2.50
CA GLU A 301 11.16 35.38 1.63
C GLU A 301 12.61 35.14 2.05
N GLU A 302 12.90 34.96 3.34
CA GLU A 302 14.26 34.72 3.83
C GLU A 302 14.75 33.26 3.62
N ASN A 303 13.85 32.28 3.50
CA ASN A 303 14.21 30.87 3.26
C ASN A 303 13.29 30.20 2.23
N PRO A 304 13.41 30.59 0.95
CA PRO A 304 12.56 30.02 -0.11
C PRO A 304 12.75 28.52 -0.35
N GLU A 305 13.86 27.92 0.08
CA GLU A 305 14.15 26.50 -0.11
C GLU A 305 13.34 25.57 0.81
N VAL A 306 12.94 26.04 1.97
CA VAL A 306 12.08 25.28 2.91
C VAL A 306 10.62 25.24 2.42
N TRP A 307 10.26 26.16 1.53
CA TRP A 307 8.90 26.43 1.08
C TRP A 307 8.71 26.21 -0.41
N LEU A 308 9.63 25.50 -1.04
CA LEU A 308 9.52 25.12 -2.44
C LEU A 308 8.18 24.49 -2.74
N ALA A 309 7.32 25.31 -3.34
CA ALA A 309 5.99 24.99 -3.81
C ALA A 309 4.99 24.62 -2.71
N ALA A 310 4.62 25.57 -1.85
CA ALA A 310 3.32 25.46 -1.21
C ALA A 310 2.28 25.28 -2.34
N PRO A 311 1.68 24.08 -2.51
CA PRO A 311 0.63 23.93 -3.50
C PRO A 311 -0.50 24.86 -3.11
N GLY A 312 -1.27 25.32 -4.07
CA GLY A 312 -2.48 26.07 -3.78
C GLY A 312 -3.38 25.28 -2.82
N LYS A 313 -4.26 25.94 -2.10
CA LYS A 313 -5.18 25.33 -1.12
C LYS A 313 -6.02 24.17 -1.69
N THR A 314 -6.10 24.08 -3.03
CA THR A 314 -6.91 23.07 -3.72
C THR A 314 -6.11 22.47 -4.88
N PRO A 315 -5.13 21.58 -4.58
CA PRO A 315 -4.44 20.85 -5.62
C PRO A 315 -5.37 19.81 -6.25
N GLY A 316 -5.20 19.55 -7.54
CA GLY A 316 -5.99 18.59 -8.26
C GLY A 316 -5.25 17.95 -9.43
N ILE A 317 -5.71 16.76 -9.84
CA ILE A 317 -5.24 16.07 -11.05
C ILE A 317 -6.47 15.58 -11.81
N ALA A 318 -6.51 15.87 -13.11
CA ALA A 318 -7.42 15.20 -14.05
C ALA A 318 -6.59 14.32 -14.98
N THR A 319 -7.00 13.08 -15.15
CA THR A 319 -6.31 12.06 -15.95
C THR A 319 -7.23 11.54 -17.03
N LEU A 320 -6.74 11.49 -18.25
CA LEU A 320 -7.33 10.77 -19.39
C LEU A 320 -6.44 9.58 -19.71
N ASN A 321 -6.99 8.39 -19.76
CA ASN A 321 -6.25 7.16 -20.06
C ASN A 321 -6.92 6.40 -21.21
N PRO A 322 -6.67 6.75 -22.47
CA PRO A 322 -7.00 5.90 -23.59
C PRO A 322 -6.11 4.66 -23.60
N TYR A 323 -6.69 3.49 -23.84
CA TYR A 323 -5.95 2.25 -23.88
C TYR A 323 -6.55 1.24 -24.87
N TYR A 324 -5.69 0.35 -25.34
CA TYR A 324 -6.03 -0.88 -26.03
C TYR A 324 -5.65 -2.07 -25.18
N ARG A 325 -6.51 -3.07 -25.13
CA ARG A 325 -6.24 -4.36 -24.47
C ARG A 325 -6.40 -5.49 -25.50
N PHE A 326 -5.48 -6.42 -25.42
CA PHE A 326 -5.54 -7.71 -26.06
C PHE A 326 -5.23 -8.80 -25.04
N GLY A 327 -5.95 -9.91 -25.05
CA GLY A 327 -5.68 -11.00 -24.12
C GLY A 327 -6.27 -12.32 -24.54
N ASN A 328 -5.42 -13.34 -24.55
CA ASN A 328 -5.80 -14.73 -24.70
C ASN A 328 -5.12 -15.59 -23.62
N SER A 329 -5.23 -16.91 -23.74
CA SER A 329 -4.65 -17.84 -22.75
C SER A 329 -3.12 -17.75 -22.63
N THR A 330 -2.44 -17.27 -23.66
CA THR A 330 -0.97 -17.24 -23.74
C THR A 330 -0.39 -15.85 -23.48
N ALA A 331 -1.08 -14.80 -23.93
CA ALA A 331 -0.58 -13.44 -23.88
C ALA A 331 -1.66 -12.45 -23.44
N SER A 332 -1.26 -11.45 -22.70
CA SER A 332 -2.07 -10.27 -22.35
C SER A 332 -1.28 -9.00 -22.60
N VAL A 333 -1.90 -8.03 -23.22
CA VAL A 333 -1.28 -6.75 -23.56
C VAL A 333 -2.27 -5.64 -23.21
N LYS A 334 -1.83 -4.65 -22.45
CA LYS A 334 -2.49 -3.35 -22.33
C LYS A 334 -1.49 -2.30 -22.79
N VAL A 335 -1.87 -1.45 -23.71
CA VAL A 335 -1.09 -0.28 -24.13
C VAL A 335 -1.99 0.93 -24.00
N GLY A 336 -1.59 1.84 -23.14
CA GLY A 336 -2.29 3.10 -22.89
C GLY A 336 -1.31 4.23 -22.57
N ALA A 337 -1.85 5.41 -22.42
CA ALA A 337 -1.11 6.59 -22.04
C ALA A 337 -1.94 7.42 -21.05
N LEU A 338 -1.33 7.81 -19.94
CA LEU A 338 -1.90 8.73 -19.00
C LEU A 338 -1.62 10.16 -19.48
N VAL A 339 -2.65 10.88 -19.86
CA VAL A 339 -2.60 12.31 -20.17
C VAL A 339 -3.16 13.05 -18.96
N GLN A 340 -2.30 13.77 -18.26
CA GLN A 340 -2.64 14.36 -16.96
C GLN A 340 -2.53 15.87 -16.97
N PHE A 341 -3.51 16.49 -16.36
CA PHE A 341 -3.57 17.92 -16.10
C PHE A 341 -3.56 18.16 -14.58
N THR A 342 -2.57 18.90 -14.10
CA THR A 342 -2.47 19.26 -12.68
C THR A 342 -2.90 20.70 -12.45
N PHE A 343 -3.60 20.90 -11.35
CA PHE A 343 -4.13 22.19 -10.92
C PHE A 343 -3.52 22.57 -9.58
N ASN A 344 -3.06 23.79 -9.46
CA ASN A 344 -2.49 24.34 -8.22
C ASN A 344 -1.34 23.50 -7.63
N SER A 345 -0.63 22.73 -8.45
CA SER A 345 0.50 21.91 -8.04
C SER A 345 1.35 21.50 -9.24
N GLY A 346 2.67 21.68 -9.15
CA GLY A 346 3.65 21.19 -10.12
C GLY A 346 3.46 21.70 -11.56
N LYS A 347 3.91 20.91 -12.52
CA LYS A 347 3.74 21.18 -13.96
C LYS A 347 2.31 20.89 -14.38
N LYS A 348 1.76 21.78 -15.19
CA LYS A 348 0.34 21.74 -15.58
C LYS A 348 -0.06 20.57 -16.48
N PHE A 349 0.89 19.98 -17.20
CA PHE A 349 0.62 18.94 -18.18
C PHE A 349 1.70 17.86 -18.18
N HIS A 350 1.25 16.59 -18.18
CA HIS A 350 2.12 15.43 -18.22
C HIS A 350 1.56 14.35 -19.13
N ILE A 351 2.45 13.59 -19.73
CA ILE A 351 2.12 12.34 -20.43
C ILE A 351 3.00 11.24 -19.84
N ALA A 352 2.40 10.11 -19.49
CA ALA A 352 3.11 8.96 -18.96
C ALA A 352 2.61 7.66 -19.60
N PRO A 353 3.44 6.62 -19.70
CA PRO A 353 3.02 5.32 -20.20
C PRO A 353 2.09 4.60 -19.22
N ASP A 354 1.19 3.77 -19.76
CA ASP A 354 0.40 2.77 -19.02
C ASP A 354 0.40 1.48 -19.82
N VAL A 355 1.46 0.69 -19.67
CA VAL A 355 1.71 -0.53 -20.44
C VAL A 355 1.78 -1.72 -19.51
N LEU A 356 1.04 -2.77 -19.82
CA LEU A 356 1.12 -4.07 -19.17
C LEU A 356 1.26 -5.15 -20.23
N LEU A 357 2.32 -5.92 -20.13
CA LEU A 357 2.57 -7.08 -20.98
C LEU A 357 2.64 -8.31 -20.10
N GLY A 358 1.93 -9.36 -20.46
CA GLY A 358 1.96 -10.65 -19.79
C GLY A 358 2.06 -11.78 -20.82
N ILE A 359 2.91 -12.75 -20.55
CA ILE A 359 3.03 -13.96 -21.37
C ILE A 359 3.09 -15.20 -20.48
N ASN A 360 2.35 -16.23 -20.88
CA ASN A 360 2.34 -17.55 -20.25
C ASN A 360 2.51 -18.63 -21.33
N PRO A 361 3.71 -18.73 -21.96
CA PRO A 361 3.93 -19.56 -23.14
C PRO A 361 3.87 -21.06 -22.83
N ALA A 362 4.07 -21.46 -21.58
CA ALA A 362 4.03 -22.84 -21.14
C ALA A 362 3.50 -22.96 -19.72
N ALA A 363 2.96 -24.12 -19.38
CA ALA A 363 2.59 -24.42 -18.00
C ALA A 363 3.80 -24.29 -17.08
N GLY A 364 3.67 -23.47 -16.05
CA GLY A 364 4.75 -23.24 -15.07
C GLY A 364 5.78 -22.18 -15.47
N PHE A 365 5.58 -21.44 -16.56
CA PHE A 365 6.38 -20.26 -16.87
C PHE A 365 5.49 -19.07 -17.22
N GLY A 366 5.76 -17.94 -16.62
CA GLY A 366 5.10 -16.67 -16.93
C GLY A 366 6.07 -15.50 -16.81
N ALA A 367 5.88 -14.50 -17.65
CA ALA A 367 6.59 -13.24 -17.54
C ALA A 367 5.60 -12.09 -17.65
N SER A 368 5.81 -11.04 -16.87
CA SER A 368 5.04 -9.82 -16.97
C SER A 368 5.93 -8.60 -16.88
N LEU A 369 5.66 -7.61 -17.70
CA LEU A 369 6.29 -6.29 -17.68
C LEU A 369 5.20 -5.25 -17.52
N ARG A 370 5.34 -4.42 -16.47
CA ARG A 370 4.51 -3.24 -16.24
C ARG A 370 5.37 -2.00 -16.41
N VAL A 371 4.94 -1.08 -17.24
CA VAL A 371 5.56 0.23 -17.38
C VAL A 371 4.48 1.28 -17.13
N SER A 372 4.69 2.11 -16.12
CA SER A 372 3.73 3.13 -15.72
C SER A 372 4.45 4.40 -15.29
N GLY A 373 3.71 5.48 -15.11
CA GLY A 373 4.23 6.76 -14.66
C GLY A 373 3.10 7.68 -14.20
N GLY A 374 3.34 8.98 -14.27
CA GLY A 374 2.34 10.01 -14.03
C GLY A 374 2.48 10.76 -12.73
N GLU A 375 1.60 11.71 -12.54
CA GLU A 375 1.47 12.52 -11.34
C GLU A 375 0.65 11.81 -10.29
N LYS A 376 1.02 12.02 -9.04
CA LYS A 376 0.29 11.56 -7.87
C LYS A 376 0.11 12.71 -6.88
N LEU A 377 -1.12 13.02 -6.50
CA LEU A 377 -1.39 13.91 -5.37
C LEU A 377 -1.00 13.23 -4.05
N ASN A 378 -0.29 13.97 -3.23
CA ASN A 378 0.01 13.57 -1.86
C ASN A 378 -1.07 14.13 -0.94
N SER A 379 -1.65 13.29 -0.10
CA SER A 379 -2.69 13.69 0.84
C SER A 379 -2.22 13.54 2.28
N LEU A 380 -2.68 14.42 3.17
CA LEU A 380 -2.44 14.33 4.61
C LEU A 380 -2.93 12.99 5.17
N GLN A 381 -4.09 12.53 4.71
CA GLN A 381 -4.65 11.23 5.10
C GLN A 381 -3.71 10.08 4.75
N GLU A 382 -3.14 10.06 3.55
CA GLU A 382 -2.19 9.02 3.12
C GLU A 382 -0.89 9.10 3.92
N LEU A 383 -0.35 10.30 4.09
CA LEU A 383 0.91 10.50 4.81
C LEU A 383 0.77 10.17 6.29
N SER A 384 -0.37 10.48 6.92
CA SER A 384 -0.67 10.09 8.30
C SER A 384 -0.75 8.58 8.49
N GLY A 385 -1.08 7.83 7.45
CA GLY A 385 -1.04 6.37 7.44
C GLY A 385 0.38 5.80 7.57
N PHE A 386 1.41 6.55 7.16
CA PHE A 386 2.80 6.16 7.35
C PHE A 386 3.23 6.29 8.82
N SER A 387 2.91 7.42 9.45
CA SER A 387 3.18 7.67 10.86
C SER A 387 2.12 8.61 11.42
N PRO A 388 1.63 8.38 12.64
CA PRO A 388 0.75 9.33 13.30
C PRO A 388 1.47 10.62 13.73
N TYR A 389 2.80 10.63 13.75
CA TYR A 389 3.63 11.73 14.24
C TYR A 389 4.08 12.68 13.14
N ILE A 390 3.24 12.89 12.14
CA ILE A 390 3.55 13.82 11.04
C ILE A 390 3.38 15.27 11.47
N SER A 391 4.26 16.12 10.97
CA SER A 391 4.11 17.57 11.10
C SER A 391 2.97 18.09 10.25
N GLN A 392 2.27 19.09 10.77
CA GLN A 392 1.24 19.82 10.03
C GLN A 392 1.82 20.95 9.17
N MET A 393 3.10 21.26 9.35
CA MET A 393 3.85 22.28 8.59
C MET A 393 4.29 21.78 7.21
N MET A 394 3.45 21.06 6.50
CA MET A 394 3.85 20.44 5.24
C MET A 394 3.06 20.98 4.06
N ALA A 395 3.78 21.27 2.99
CA ALA A 395 3.19 21.53 1.69
C ALA A 395 2.91 20.19 1.00
N TYR A 396 1.63 19.88 0.75
CA TYR A 396 1.22 18.68 0.04
C TYR A 396 1.05 19.00 -1.44
N GLY A 397 2.06 18.67 -2.23
CA GLY A 397 2.05 18.82 -3.67
C GLY A 397 1.82 17.51 -4.40
N ALA A 398 1.94 17.55 -5.72
CA ALA A 398 2.00 16.37 -6.54
C ALA A 398 3.44 15.89 -6.67
N SER A 399 3.63 14.57 -6.61
CA SER A 399 4.89 13.92 -6.96
C SER A 399 4.80 13.39 -8.39
N HIS A 400 5.82 13.67 -9.19
CA HIS A 400 5.90 13.22 -10.56
C HIS A 400 6.72 11.93 -10.68
N ARG A 401 6.16 10.91 -11.32
CA ARG A 401 6.84 9.67 -11.69
C ARG A 401 7.01 9.63 -13.21
N PRO A 402 8.15 10.04 -13.76
CA PRO A 402 8.42 9.94 -15.18
C PRO A 402 8.23 8.53 -15.72
N ILE A 403 8.73 7.55 -14.97
CA ILE A 403 8.61 6.14 -15.33
C ILE A 403 8.83 5.22 -14.13
N THR A 404 8.03 4.18 -14.03
CA THR A 404 8.29 2.98 -13.25
C THR A 404 8.17 1.78 -14.17
N ALA A 405 9.11 0.85 -14.11
CA ALA A 405 9.10 -0.38 -14.89
C ALA A 405 9.36 -1.56 -13.96
N ASP A 406 8.46 -2.53 -13.95
CA ASP A 406 8.54 -3.73 -13.15
C ASP A 406 8.45 -4.95 -14.07
N LEU A 407 9.48 -5.79 -14.03
CA LEU A 407 9.53 -7.07 -14.72
C LEU A 407 9.46 -8.18 -13.70
N ALA A 408 8.49 -9.08 -13.83
CA ALA A 408 8.38 -10.28 -13.04
C ALA A 408 8.49 -11.53 -13.93
N LEU A 409 9.36 -12.45 -13.55
CA LEU A 409 9.53 -13.76 -14.18
C LEU A 409 9.10 -14.81 -13.19
N ARG A 410 8.09 -15.59 -13.53
CA ARG A 410 7.53 -16.63 -12.67
C ARG A 410 7.81 -18.02 -13.23
N PHE A 411 8.33 -18.88 -12.37
CA PHE A 411 8.60 -20.29 -12.63
C PHE A 411 7.79 -21.15 -11.64
N GLY A 412 7.08 -22.13 -12.15
CA GLY A 412 6.21 -23.00 -11.37
C GLY A 412 4.72 -22.57 -11.41
N PRO A 413 3.84 -23.31 -10.71
CA PRO A 413 4.16 -24.33 -9.71
C PRO A 413 4.64 -25.67 -10.32
N LEU A 414 5.82 -26.11 -9.89
CA LEU A 414 6.34 -27.44 -10.16
C LEU A 414 6.39 -28.21 -8.84
N SER A 415 5.60 -29.27 -8.73
CA SER A 415 5.47 -30.05 -7.47
C SER A 415 5.18 -29.17 -6.24
N GLY A 416 4.35 -28.13 -6.41
CA GLY A 416 3.98 -27.17 -5.36
C GLY A 416 4.99 -26.05 -5.12
N ALA A 417 6.13 -26.03 -5.81
CA ALA A 417 7.14 -24.98 -5.68
C ALA A 417 7.03 -23.97 -6.83
N SER A 418 7.13 -22.69 -6.51
CA SER A 418 7.24 -21.60 -7.48
C SER A 418 8.31 -20.60 -7.07
N ILE A 419 8.97 -19.99 -8.05
CA ILE A 419 9.93 -18.92 -7.87
C ILE A 419 9.49 -17.75 -8.74
N THR A 420 9.50 -16.55 -8.17
CA THR A 420 9.31 -15.30 -8.91
C THR A 420 10.57 -14.46 -8.78
N LEU A 421 11.09 -13.99 -9.89
CA LEU A 421 12.19 -13.02 -9.93
C LEU A 421 11.61 -11.68 -10.34
N ASP A 422 11.91 -10.64 -9.57
CA ASP A 422 11.41 -9.29 -9.77
C ASP A 422 12.56 -8.33 -10.05
N LEU A 423 12.44 -7.55 -11.12
CA LEU A 423 13.35 -6.45 -11.43
C LEU A 423 12.52 -5.19 -11.59
N GLY A 424 12.89 -4.15 -10.87
CA GLY A 424 12.19 -2.87 -10.90
C GLY A 424 13.14 -1.71 -11.23
N TYR A 425 12.65 -0.73 -11.95
CA TYR A 425 13.25 0.58 -12.12
C TYR A 425 12.21 1.64 -11.79
N ALA A 426 12.59 2.63 -10.99
CA ALA A 426 11.71 3.75 -10.66
C ALA A 426 12.46 5.07 -10.77
N ALA A 427 11.83 6.02 -11.42
CA ALA A 427 12.23 7.41 -11.45
C ALA A 427 11.07 8.25 -10.91
N ALA A 428 11.34 9.10 -9.94
CA ALA A 428 10.37 10.02 -9.38
C ALA A 428 11.05 11.37 -9.09
N ASN A 429 10.34 12.45 -9.33
CA ASN A 429 10.71 13.81 -8.96
C ASN A 429 9.74 14.29 -7.89
N ASP A 430 10.21 15.10 -6.97
CA ASP A 430 9.41 15.62 -5.85
C ASP A 430 8.70 14.52 -5.06
N TRP A 431 9.31 13.34 -4.99
CA TRP A 431 8.77 12.23 -4.22
C TRP A 431 8.93 12.50 -2.73
N LEU A 432 7.82 12.45 -2.00
CA LEU A 432 7.84 12.76 -0.58
C LEU A 432 8.46 11.63 0.22
N LEU A 433 9.66 11.85 0.75
CA LEU A 433 10.33 10.96 1.68
C LEU A 433 10.30 11.50 3.10
N PRO A 434 10.16 10.63 4.10
CA PRO A 434 10.16 11.06 5.49
C PRO A 434 11.54 11.57 5.91
N MET A 435 11.54 12.68 6.63
CA MET A 435 12.68 13.31 7.27
C MET A 435 12.30 13.62 8.71
N ALA A 436 13.15 13.26 9.67
CA ALA A 436 12.92 13.61 11.05
C ALA A 436 13.45 15.01 11.34
N VAL A 437 12.60 15.89 11.86
CA VAL A 437 12.95 17.23 12.32
C VAL A 437 12.50 17.38 13.76
N SER A 438 13.44 17.56 14.68
CA SER A 438 13.14 17.54 16.10
C SER A 438 12.32 16.29 16.49
N ASN A 439 11.12 16.46 16.99
CA ASN A 439 10.24 15.39 17.43
C ASN A 439 9.12 15.07 16.43
N GLN A 440 9.19 15.59 15.21
CA GLN A 440 8.16 15.44 14.19
C GLN A 440 8.72 14.82 12.92
N LEU A 441 7.83 14.21 12.16
CA LEU A 441 8.12 13.69 10.85
C LEU A 441 7.63 14.67 9.78
N LEU A 442 8.56 15.19 9.02
CA LEU A 442 8.31 15.93 7.79
C LEU A 442 8.46 15.01 6.58
N PHE A 443 7.86 15.38 5.48
CA PHE A 443 8.12 14.71 4.21
C PHE A 443 8.76 15.72 3.25
N ALA A 444 10.01 15.46 2.91
CA ALA A 444 10.75 16.32 2.00
C ALA A 444 10.63 15.82 0.56
N PRO A 445 10.41 16.72 -0.43
CA PRO A 445 10.46 16.37 -1.83
C PRO A 445 11.88 15.94 -2.21
N THR A 446 12.00 14.81 -2.89
CA THR A 446 13.28 14.20 -3.25
C THR A 446 13.20 13.57 -4.63
N ASP A 447 14.20 13.82 -5.45
CA ASP A 447 14.36 13.15 -6.73
C ASP A 447 14.95 11.76 -6.54
N LEU A 448 14.25 10.75 -7.00
CA LEU A 448 14.64 9.34 -6.89
C LEU A 448 14.98 8.76 -8.25
N ARG A 449 16.02 7.94 -8.26
CA ARG A 449 16.38 7.05 -9.38
C ARG A 449 16.91 5.77 -8.76
N ALA A 450 16.12 4.71 -8.80
CA ALA A 450 16.44 3.47 -8.12
C ALA A 450 16.15 2.26 -9.01
N MET A 451 16.94 1.23 -8.82
CA MET A 451 16.69 -0.11 -9.34
C MET A 451 16.46 -1.06 -8.18
N LYS A 452 15.55 -1.98 -8.32
CA LYS A 452 15.27 -3.05 -7.36
C LYS A 452 15.45 -4.40 -8.04
N ALA A 453 16.06 -5.35 -7.34
CA ALA A 453 16.03 -6.75 -7.73
C ALA A 453 15.52 -7.56 -6.55
N GLY A 454 14.69 -8.54 -6.82
CA GLY A 454 14.10 -9.40 -5.81
C GLY A 454 13.87 -10.82 -6.31
N ALA A 455 13.71 -11.73 -5.36
CA ALA A 455 13.32 -13.10 -5.60
C ALA A 455 12.36 -13.54 -4.49
N THR A 456 11.29 -14.22 -4.89
CA THR A 456 10.32 -14.82 -3.98
C THR A 456 10.20 -16.30 -4.32
N ALA A 457 10.42 -17.16 -3.35
CA ALA A 457 10.22 -18.59 -3.46
C ALA A 457 9.02 -18.99 -2.59
N ARG A 458 8.11 -19.76 -3.16
CA ARG A 458 6.95 -20.30 -2.45
C ARG A 458 6.87 -21.79 -2.68
N TRP A 459 6.62 -22.52 -1.61
CA TRP A 459 6.41 -23.95 -1.65
C TRP A 459 5.17 -24.34 -0.84
N SER A 460 4.35 -25.19 -1.41
CA SER A 460 3.17 -25.74 -0.77
C SER A 460 3.19 -27.25 -0.83
N TYR A 461 3.07 -27.88 0.33
CA TYR A 461 2.97 -29.32 0.43
C TYR A 461 1.58 -29.70 0.93
N ARG A 462 0.75 -30.16 0.02
CA ARG A 462 -0.65 -30.49 0.29
C ARG A 462 -1.36 -29.33 1.02
N LYS A 463 -2.23 -29.68 1.98
CA LYS A 463 -2.85 -28.70 2.91
C LYS A 463 -2.05 -28.51 4.20
N LEU A 464 -0.95 -29.26 4.36
CA LEU A 464 -0.18 -29.33 5.59
C LEU A 464 0.74 -28.14 5.78
N LEU A 465 1.43 -27.69 4.72
CA LEU A 465 2.48 -26.71 4.84
C LEU A 465 2.51 -25.76 3.63
N VAL A 466 2.63 -24.47 3.93
CA VAL A 466 2.96 -23.42 2.96
C VAL A 466 4.15 -22.67 3.50
N ALA A 467 5.21 -22.59 2.73
CA ALA A 467 6.39 -21.81 3.05
C ALA A 467 6.62 -20.78 1.94
N GLU A 468 6.98 -19.56 2.34
CA GLU A 468 7.32 -18.47 1.44
C GLU A 468 8.57 -17.76 1.98
N ALA A 469 9.49 -17.42 1.11
CA ALA A 469 10.64 -16.62 1.42
C ALA A 469 10.88 -15.60 0.32
N SER A 470 11.18 -14.37 0.69
CA SER A 470 11.51 -13.31 -0.26
C SER A 470 12.77 -12.57 0.15
N PHE A 471 13.48 -12.08 -0.84
CA PHE A 471 14.60 -11.16 -0.66
C PHE A 471 14.54 -10.10 -1.75
N SER A 472 14.73 -8.84 -1.37
CA SER A 472 14.81 -7.73 -2.31
C SER A 472 15.93 -6.79 -1.92
N THR A 473 16.58 -6.21 -2.90
CA THR A 473 17.65 -5.22 -2.72
C THR A 473 17.49 -4.05 -3.67
N VAL A 474 17.83 -2.86 -3.19
CA VAL A 474 17.77 -1.61 -3.96
C VAL A 474 19.17 -1.13 -4.28
N PHE A 475 19.37 -0.73 -5.53
CA PHE A 475 20.58 -0.15 -6.07
C PHE A 475 20.36 1.32 -6.40
N GLY A 476 21.39 2.15 -6.25
CA GLY A 476 21.33 3.59 -6.52
C GLY A 476 22.38 4.35 -5.71
N ASN A 477 22.45 5.66 -5.85
CA ASN A 477 23.33 6.51 -5.06
C ASN A 477 22.95 6.47 -3.57
N GLU A 478 23.94 6.54 -2.68
CA GLU A 478 23.71 6.32 -1.24
C GLU A 478 22.68 7.28 -0.62
N GLU A 479 22.75 8.54 -0.98
CA GLU A 479 21.86 9.58 -0.45
C GLU A 479 20.41 9.47 -0.96
N LYS A 480 20.22 8.98 -2.20
CA LYS A 480 18.93 8.87 -2.89
C LYS A 480 18.48 7.42 -3.08
N ARG A 481 19.15 6.48 -2.40
CA ARG A 481 18.91 5.05 -2.55
C ARG A 481 17.76 4.61 -1.67
N THR A 482 16.59 4.58 -2.29
CA THR A 482 15.41 3.95 -1.70
C THR A 482 14.52 3.45 -2.82
N TRP A 483 13.75 2.41 -2.55
CA TRP A 483 12.65 2.05 -3.42
C TRP A 483 11.49 3.00 -3.16
N ILE A 484 10.77 3.35 -4.21
CA ILE A 484 9.69 4.35 -4.17
C ILE A 484 8.63 4.09 -3.08
N GLU A 485 8.43 2.83 -2.72
CA GLU A 485 7.49 2.38 -1.70
C GLU A 485 8.13 2.18 -0.32
N TRP A 486 9.46 2.14 -0.23
CA TRP A 486 10.19 1.88 1.02
C TRP A 486 10.58 3.18 1.71
N ARG A 487 9.64 3.76 2.39
CA ARG A 487 9.82 5.06 3.05
C ARG A 487 10.85 5.05 4.19
N ASP A 488 11.22 3.88 4.72
CA ASP A 488 12.27 3.72 5.72
C ASP A 488 13.68 3.57 5.12
N ARG A 489 13.81 3.77 3.81
CA ARG A 489 15.07 3.71 3.06
C ARG A 489 15.90 2.44 3.33
N ALA A 490 15.28 1.33 3.64
CA ALA A 490 15.98 0.06 3.74
C ALA A 490 16.65 -0.29 2.42
N ARG A 491 17.89 -0.75 2.47
CA ARG A 491 18.60 -1.23 1.28
C ARG A 491 18.23 -2.65 0.93
N HIS A 492 18.04 -3.49 1.95
CA HIS A 492 17.70 -4.89 1.77
C HIS A 492 16.50 -5.23 2.63
N VAL A 493 15.58 -5.97 2.06
CA VAL A 493 14.41 -6.50 2.76
C VAL A 493 14.34 -7.99 2.51
N ALA A 494 14.32 -8.78 3.58
CA ALA A 494 14.12 -10.21 3.52
C ALA A 494 12.89 -10.57 4.35
N SER A 495 12.09 -11.50 3.89
CA SER A 495 11.00 -12.07 4.67
C SER A 495 10.92 -13.58 4.49
N ALA A 496 10.46 -14.27 5.52
CA ALA A 496 10.16 -15.68 5.46
C ALA A 496 8.87 -15.93 6.26
N ALA A 497 7.97 -16.75 5.73
CA ALA A 497 6.76 -17.14 6.41
C ALA A 497 6.51 -18.63 6.19
N VAL A 498 6.10 -19.32 7.25
CA VAL A 498 5.74 -20.73 7.21
C VAL A 498 4.41 -20.91 7.91
N THR A 499 3.45 -21.45 7.19
CA THR A 499 2.14 -21.85 7.75
C THR A 499 2.06 -23.35 7.76
N VAL A 500 1.81 -23.93 8.93
CA VAL A 500 1.65 -25.36 9.14
C VAL A 500 0.23 -25.63 9.65
N SER A 501 -0.48 -26.50 8.96
CA SER A 501 -1.84 -26.96 9.35
C SER A 501 -1.81 -28.47 9.58
N PRO A 502 -1.29 -28.93 10.74
CA PRO A 502 -1.10 -30.36 11.00
C PRO A 502 -2.40 -31.14 11.05
N ILE A 503 -3.47 -30.48 11.39
CA ILE A 503 -4.86 -30.98 11.36
C ILE A 503 -5.77 -29.89 10.80
N ASP A 504 -6.91 -30.23 10.26
CA ASP A 504 -7.87 -29.29 9.64
C ASP A 504 -8.36 -28.18 10.59
N ARG A 505 -8.19 -28.37 11.89
CA ARG A 505 -8.64 -27.41 12.93
C ARG A 505 -7.55 -26.50 13.45
N LEU A 506 -6.27 -26.81 13.22
CA LEU A 506 -5.13 -26.04 13.73
C LEU A 506 -4.29 -25.48 12.59
N SER A 507 -4.09 -24.19 12.61
CA SER A 507 -3.14 -23.50 11.75
C SER A 507 -2.15 -22.71 12.60
N VAL A 508 -0.87 -22.88 12.33
CA VAL A 508 0.23 -22.17 12.98
C VAL A 508 1.00 -21.43 11.91
N ASN A 509 1.19 -20.13 12.09
CA ASN A 509 1.97 -19.28 11.21
C ASN A 509 3.21 -18.76 11.96
N LEU A 510 4.36 -18.90 11.36
CA LEU A 510 5.63 -18.30 11.79
C LEU A 510 6.08 -17.36 10.68
N SER A 511 6.34 -16.09 11.01
CA SER A 511 6.86 -15.12 10.05
C SER A 511 8.06 -14.37 10.61
N TYR A 512 9.01 -14.10 9.74
CA TYR A 512 10.22 -13.35 10.04
C TYR A 512 10.41 -12.26 8.99
N GLU A 513 10.70 -11.04 9.43
CA GLU A 513 11.03 -9.90 8.58
C GLU A 513 12.34 -9.28 9.01
N LEU A 514 13.20 -9.02 8.04
CA LEU A 514 14.49 -8.38 8.23
C LEU A 514 14.63 -7.20 7.25
N ARG A 515 14.80 -5.99 7.78
CA ARG A 515 15.04 -4.76 7.01
C ARG A 515 16.41 -4.19 7.40
N MET A 516 17.32 -4.14 6.45
CA MET A 516 18.73 -3.85 6.70
C MET A 516 19.19 -2.56 6.02
N LYS A 517 20.22 -1.95 6.62
CA LYS A 517 20.85 -0.73 6.13
C LYS A 517 19.83 0.38 5.89
N ARG A 518 19.09 0.68 6.94
CA ARG A 518 18.07 1.72 6.99
C ARG A 518 18.73 3.06 7.33
N SER A 519 18.26 4.12 6.71
CA SER A 519 18.69 5.49 7.00
C SER A 519 17.51 6.44 6.90
N MET A 520 17.59 7.56 7.61
CA MET A 520 16.60 8.62 7.50
C MET A 520 17.32 9.97 7.53
N PRO A 521 16.99 10.89 6.63
CA PRO A 521 17.47 12.26 6.73
C PRO A 521 16.98 12.89 8.01
N VAL A 522 17.81 13.68 8.61
CA VAL A 522 17.55 14.36 9.87
C VAL A 522 17.92 15.83 9.72
N ALA A 523 17.22 16.70 10.41
CA ALA A 523 17.56 18.11 10.51
C ALA A 523 17.36 18.58 11.96
N GLY A 524 17.92 19.72 12.29
CA GLY A 524 17.86 20.27 13.64
C GLY A 524 18.74 19.48 14.63
N ILE A 525 18.21 19.15 15.79
CA ILE A 525 18.94 18.50 16.91
C ILE A 525 19.64 17.18 16.58
N PHE A 526 19.24 16.51 15.50
CA PHE A 526 19.83 15.24 15.10
C PHE A 526 21.00 15.38 14.13
N ALA A 527 21.27 16.61 13.67
CA ALA A 527 22.41 16.86 12.80
C ALA A 527 23.70 16.67 13.63
N PRO A 528 24.63 15.76 13.24
CA PRO A 528 25.85 15.50 14.03
C PRO A 528 26.72 16.74 14.22
N ASP A 529 26.65 17.70 13.30
CA ASP A 529 27.43 18.95 13.32
C ASP A 529 26.66 20.14 13.93
N GLY A 530 25.48 19.87 14.52
CA GLY A 530 24.62 20.92 15.10
C GLY A 530 23.75 21.67 14.07
N PRO A 531 22.89 22.59 14.53
CA PRO A 531 21.94 23.30 13.69
C PRO A 531 22.56 24.34 12.72
N GLU A 532 23.84 24.68 12.88
CA GLU A 532 24.54 25.71 12.12
C GLU A 532 25.49 25.15 11.03
N SER A 533 25.39 23.84 10.71
CA SER A 533 26.27 23.29 9.67
C SER A 533 25.82 23.77 8.29
N ASP A 534 26.66 24.55 7.65
CA ASP A 534 26.52 25.04 6.25
C ASP A 534 26.58 23.93 5.18
N THR A 535 26.41 22.68 5.56
CA THR A 535 26.40 21.56 4.61
C THR A 535 25.05 21.51 3.88
N GLU A 536 25.07 21.73 2.57
CA GLU A 536 23.91 21.74 1.67
C GLU A 536 23.13 20.40 1.61
N ALA A 537 23.65 19.32 2.17
CA ALA A 537 23.01 18.00 2.13
C ALA A 537 22.40 17.63 3.50
N PRO A 538 21.15 17.15 3.54
CA PRO A 538 20.56 16.68 4.77
C PRO A 538 21.39 15.50 5.33
N GLN A 539 21.78 15.61 6.58
CA GLN A 539 22.54 14.55 7.25
C GLN A 539 21.62 13.32 7.41
N CYS A 540 22.20 12.13 7.30
CA CYS A 540 21.46 10.89 7.41
C CYS A 540 21.78 10.19 8.72
N PHE A 541 20.73 9.89 9.49
CA PHE A 541 20.81 9.05 10.69
C PHE A 541 20.66 7.58 10.29
N ASN A 542 21.65 6.74 10.68
CA ASN A 542 21.59 5.30 10.45
C ASN A 542 20.68 4.65 11.48
N LEU A 543 19.57 4.13 11.04
CA LEU A 543 18.63 3.38 11.86
C LEU A 543 19.09 1.93 12.02
N LYS A 544 18.90 1.37 13.22
CA LYS A 544 19.14 -0.06 13.45
C LYS A 544 18.26 -0.91 12.53
N ASP A 545 18.82 -2.04 12.11
CA ASP A 545 18.08 -3.03 11.33
C ASP A 545 16.84 -3.51 12.10
N ILE A 546 15.74 -3.68 11.39
CA ILE A 546 14.53 -4.32 11.93
C ILE A 546 14.68 -5.82 11.75
N SER A 547 14.53 -6.56 12.85
CA SER A 547 14.48 -8.01 12.87
C SER A 547 13.27 -8.41 13.69
N ASN A 548 12.20 -8.83 13.01
CA ASN A 548 10.91 -9.10 13.61
C ASN A 548 10.49 -10.54 13.36
N LEU A 549 10.37 -11.32 14.44
CA LEU A 549 9.89 -12.70 14.43
C LEU A 549 8.52 -12.75 15.10
N ASN A 550 7.53 -13.24 14.37
CA ASN A 550 6.15 -13.34 14.82
C ASN A 550 5.65 -14.78 14.73
N ILE A 551 4.79 -15.18 15.66
CA ILE A 551 4.10 -16.45 15.62
C ILE A 551 2.60 -16.23 15.87
N GLY A 552 1.78 -16.90 15.08
CA GLY A 552 0.34 -16.93 15.25
C GLY A 552 -0.17 -18.37 15.26
N ALA A 553 -1.16 -18.66 16.06
CA ALA A 553 -1.86 -19.94 16.08
C ALA A 553 -3.37 -19.71 16.10
N THR A 554 -4.07 -20.47 15.30
CA THR A 554 -5.54 -20.45 15.23
C THR A 554 -6.07 -21.86 15.36
N TYR A 555 -6.97 -22.07 16.32
CA TYR A 555 -7.60 -23.36 16.57
C TYR A 555 -9.11 -23.26 16.45
N ARG A 556 -9.69 -24.03 15.53
CA ARG A 556 -11.13 -24.11 15.33
C ARG A 556 -11.74 -25.11 16.31
N ILE A 557 -12.35 -24.58 17.38
CA ILE A 557 -12.99 -25.38 18.41
C ILE A 557 -14.24 -26.04 17.83
N THR A 558 -15.10 -25.24 17.19
CA THR A 558 -16.28 -25.70 16.44
C THR A 558 -16.30 -25.02 15.07
N PRO A 559 -17.19 -25.35 14.13
CA PRO A 559 -17.32 -24.58 12.89
C PRO A 559 -17.59 -23.08 13.10
N ALA A 560 -18.24 -22.73 14.22
CA ALA A 560 -18.59 -21.35 14.57
C ALA A 560 -17.59 -20.67 15.52
N LEU A 561 -16.87 -21.44 16.34
CA LEU A 561 -16.02 -20.92 17.41
C LEU A 561 -14.54 -21.21 17.12
N THR A 562 -13.72 -20.17 17.17
CA THR A 562 -12.29 -20.22 16.94
C THR A 562 -11.56 -19.58 18.11
N ALA A 563 -10.45 -20.14 18.55
CA ALA A 563 -9.50 -19.49 19.46
C ALA A 563 -8.24 -19.12 18.68
N PHE A 564 -7.62 -18.01 18.99
CA PHE A 564 -6.37 -17.58 18.38
C PHE A 564 -5.40 -16.99 19.40
N ALA A 565 -4.12 -17.08 19.07
CA ALA A 565 -3.03 -16.46 19.81
C ALA A 565 -2.00 -15.93 18.81
N ASN A 566 -1.67 -14.66 18.90
CA ASN A 566 -0.66 -14.01 18.07
C ASN A 566 0.38 -13.34 18.97
N PHE A 567 1.64 -13.52 18.63
CA PHE A 567 2.76 -12.88 19.31
C PHE A 567 3.65 -12.20 18.27
N ASP A 568 3.94 -10.94 18.52
CA ASP A 568 4.80 -10.13 17.68
C ASP A 568 6.12 -9.84 18.40
N ASN A 569 7.17 -9.68 17.59
CA ASN A 569 8.51 -9.38 18.05
C ASN A 569 8.98 -10.31 19.16
N LEU A 570 8.91 -11.62 18.92
CA LEU A 570 9.37 -12.67 19.86
C LEU A 570 10.84 -12.48 20.28
N LEU A 571 11.64 -11.87 19.43
CA LEU A 571 13.04 -11.58 19.73
C LEU A 571 13.21 -10.38 20.67
N ASN A 572 12.12 -9.68 20.98
CA ASN A 572 12.09 -8.46 21.78
C ASN A 572 13.18 -7.44 21.37
N ARG A 573 13.45 -7.32 20.06
CA ARG A 573 14.45 -6.40 19.55
C ARG A 573 13.96 -4.98 19.67
N ARG A 574 14.77 -4.13 20.29
CA ARG A 574 14.53 -2.69 20.32
C ARG A 574 15.02 -2.09 19.03
N THR A 575 14.10 -1.60 18.22
CA THR A 575 14.37 -0.91 16.95
C THR A 575 13.63 0.42 16.95
N TYR A 576 14.03 1.29 16.06
CA TYR A 576 13.37 2.58 15.86
C TYR A 576 12.71 2.59 14.49
N LEU A 577 11.49 3.05 14.45
CA LEU A 577 10.78 3.25 13.18
C LEU A 577 11.37 4.43 12.43
N MET A 578 11.63 5.48 13.16
CA MET A 578 12.35 6.69 12.81
C MET A 578 13.08 7.20 14.06
N PRO A 579 13.98 8.18 13.96
CA PRO A 579 14.59 8.79 15.12
C PRO A 579 13.52 9.17 16.16
N LEU A 580 13.77 8.90 17.43
CA LEU A 580 12.88 9.12 18.59
C LEU A 580 11.58 8.30 18.62
N VAL A 581 11.24 7.54 17.59
CA VAL A 581 10.05 6.66 17.61
C VAL A 581 10.47 5.20 17.74
N PRO A 582 10.52 4.68 18.97
CA PRO A 582 10.87 3.28 19.18
C PRO A 582 9.75 2.38 18.66
N ALA A 583 10.15 1.30 18.01
CA ALA A 583 9.24 0.21 17.71
C ALA A 583 8.80 -0.46 19.01
N ARG A 584 7.61 -1.04 18.97
CA ARG A 584 7.08 -1.83 20.07
C ARG A 584 7.99 -3.07 20.29
N GLY A 585 8.26 -3.39 21.54
CA GLY A 585 8.91 -4.64 21.94
C GLY A 585 7.98 -5.84 21.76
N PHE A 586 8.30 -6.94 22.48
CA PHE A 586 7.44 -8.12 22.51
C PHE A 586 6.00 -7.75 22.86
N SER A 587 5.07 -8.30 22.10
CA SER A 587 3.64 -8.10 22.32
C SER A 587 2.84 -9.33 21.88
N GLY A 588 1.61 -9.42 22.32
CA GLY A 588 0.75 -10.54 21.96
C GLY A 588 -0.73 -10.16 21.98
N LEU A 589 -1.55 -11.08 21.52
CA LEU A 589 -3.00 -11.01 21.59
C LEU A 589 -3.57 -12.42 21.62
N PHE A 590 -4.35 -12.72 22.66
CA PHE A 590 -5.15 -13.95 22.76
C PHE A 590 -6.59 -13.59 22.50
N GLY A 591 -7.29 -14.46 21.79
CA GLY A 591 -8.66 -14.13 21.49
C GLY A 591 -9.52 -15.32 21.08
N ILE A 592 -10.78 -15.00 20.96
CA ILE A 592 -11.82 -15.89 20.47
C ILE A 592 -12.56 -15.21 19.32
N GLY A 593 -12.89 -15.98 18.31
CA GLY A 593 -13.73 -15.59 17.18
C GLY A 593 -14.99 -16.43 17.16
N TYR A 594 -16.12 -15.78 16.96
CA TYR A 594 -17.42 -16.41 16.85
C TYR A 594 -18.12 -15.99 15.56
N LYS A 595 -18.65 -16.98 14.84
CA LYS A 595 -19.45 -16.79 13.63
C LYS A 595 -20.91 -17.15 13.91
N PHE A 596 -21.85 -16.32 13.44
CA PHE A 596 -23.28 -16.49 13.69
C PHE A 596 -24.15 -16.21 12.46
#